data_f920db811c4a2c68b3bca3f96c6f9b88
#
_entry.id   f920db811c4a2c68b3bca3f96c6f9b88
#
_cell.length_a   1.000
_cell.length_b   1.000
_cell.length_c   1.000
_cell.angle_alpha   90.00
_cell.angle_beta   90.00
_cell.angle_gamma   90.00
#
_symmetry.space_group_name_H-M   'P 1'
#
loop_
_entity.id
_entity.type
_entity.pdbx_description
1 polymer ?
#
loop_
_entity_poly.entity_id
_entity_poly.type
_entity_poly.pdbx_seq_one_letter_code
_entity_poly.pdbx_strand_id
1 'polypeptide(L)'
;MADGSEQSVHVLLLPYPSQGHINPILQFGKRLAARRGVRCTLAATRFALSQSQPATGDAVRVAAISDGCDRGGFGEAGGVGAYLRRLEAAGSETLDPLLRSEAERGRPVRVLVYDAFLPWAPRVARRRGAAAAAFFTQPCAVDVAYAHAFAGRIRPPLADDGEVALAELPGLPAGLRPADLPSFLAQPGDCPAYLDLLVNQFDGLDTADHVLVNSFHELQPQVCQMDSLIE
;
A
#
# COMPACT_ATOMS: atom_id res chain seq x y z
N MET A 1 33.75 18.79 22.19
CA MET A 1 33.21 17.44 21.92
C MET A 1 31.93 17.65 21.14
N ALA A 2 31.98 17.40 19.83
CA ALA A 2 30.76 17.49 19.00
C ALA A 2 29.82 16.36 19.42
N ASP A 3 28.65 16.74 19.94
CA ASP A 3 27.57 15.83 20.24
C ASP A 3 27.10 15.19 18.93
N GLY A 4 27.61 14.00 18.66
CA GLY A 4 27.22 13.17 17.53
C GLY A 4 25.84 12.56 17.80
N SER A 5 24.79 13.39 17.83
CA SER A 5 23.44 12.89 17.74
C SER A 5 23.31 12.21 16.37
N GLU A 6 23.52 10.88 16.33
CA GLU A 6 23.22 10.08 15.13
C GLU A 6 21.79 10.46 14.70
N GLN A 7 21.68 11.17 13.58
CA GLN A 7 20.40 11.57 13.03
C GLN A 7 19.63 10.29 12.70
N SER A 8 18.65 9.96 13.54
CA SER A 8 17.80 8.79 13.28
C SER A 8 16.91 9.04 12.07
N VAL A 9 16.91 8.10 11.12
CA VAL A 9 16.01 8.12 9.97
C VAL A 9 14.59 7.83 10.47
N HIS A 10 13.68 8.76 10.25
CA HIS A 10 12.27 8.59 10.62
C HIS A 10 11.48 8.06 9.42
N VAL A 11 10.91 6.88 9.58
CA VAL A 11 10.03 6.21 8.62
C VAL A 11 8.60 6.27 9.11
N LEU A 12 7.69 6.80 8.31
CA LEU A 12 6.25 6.74 8.56
C LEU A 12 5.65 5.60 7.76
N LEU A 13 4.85 4.78 8.41
CA LEU A 13 4.17 3.60 7.84
C LEU A 13 2.70 3.94 7.69
N LEU A 14 2.16 3.88 6.49
CA LEU A 14 0.78 4.23 6.17
C LEU A 14 0.05 3.05 5.51
N PRO A 15 -0.57 2.15 6.28
CA PRO A 15 -1.36 1.05 5.73
C PRO A 15 -2.75 1.49 5.26
N TYR A 16 -3.30 0.76 4.29
CA TYR A 16 -4.75 0.73 4.09
C TYR A 16 -5.43 0.22 5.38
N PRO A 17 -6.56 0.80 5.83
CA PRO A 17 -7.11 0.56 7.17
C PRO A 17 -7.87 -0.76 7.29
N SER A 18 -7.22 -1.86 6.96
CA SER A 18 -7.68 -3.22 7.22
C SER A 18 -6.56 -4.07 7.81
N GLN A 19 -6.90 -5.12 8.58
CA GLN A 19 -5.93 -5.94 9.28
C GLN A 19 -4.95 -6.64 8.34
N GLY A 20 -5.41 -7.05 7.14
CA GLY A 20 -4.57 -7.68 6.11
C GLY A 20 -3.46 -6.76 5.60
N HIS A 21 -3.61 -5.45 5.74
CA HIS A 21 -2.66 -4.42 5.33
C HIS A 21 -1.87 -3.86 6.51
N ILE A 22 -2.54 -3.61 7.64
CA ILE A 22 -1.89 -3.08 8.85
C ILE A 22 -0.81 -4.04 9.35
N ASN A 23 -1.12 -5.34 9.43
CA ASN A 23 -0.21 -6.31 10.01
C ASN A 23 1.11 -6.47 9.23
N PRO A 24 1.12 -6.66 7.90
CA PRO A 24 2.36 -6.76 7.13
C PRO A 24 3.23 -5.51 7.24
N ILE A 25 2.64 -4.32 7.07
CA ILE A 25 3.37 -3.04 7.16
C ILE A 25 3.91 -2.81 8.57
N LEU A 26 3.14 -3.16 9.61
CA LEU A 26 3.61 -3.09 11.01
C LEU A 26 4.78 -4.05 11.27
N GLN A 27 4.72 -5.30 10.78
CA GLN A 27 5.83 -6.24 10.94
C GLN A 27 7.09 -5.76 10.21
N PHE A 28 6.93 -5.19 9.02
CA PHE A 28 8.02 -4.53 8.31
C PHE A 28 8.61 -3.38 9.14
N GLY A 29 7.76 -2.51 9.69
CA GLY A 29 8.19 -1.40 10.55
C GLY A 29 8.93 -1.85 11.81
N LYS A 30 8.51 -2.95 12.45
CA LYS A 30 9.23 -3.54 13.59
C LYS A 30 10.64 -4.00 13.21
N ARG A 31 10.79 -4.64 12.04
CA ARG A 31 12.10 -5.05 11.51
C ARG A 31 13.01 -3.86 11.21
N LEU A 32 12.45 -2.77 10.68
CA LEU A 32 13.18 -1.53 10.46
C LEU A 32 13.59 -0.89 11.78
N ALA A 33 12.69 -0.78 12.74
CA ALA A 33 12.94 -0.17 14.05
C ALA A 33 13.99 -0.93 14.88
N ALA A 34 14.20 -2.22 14.58
CA ALA A 34 15.29 -3.02 15.17
C ALA A 34 16.68 -2.61 14.63
N ARG A 35 16.75 -1.79 13.57
CA ARG A 35 18.01 -1.28 13.04
C ARG A 35 18.43 -0.01 13.79
N ARG A 36 19.71 0.06 14.15
CA ARG A 36 20.27 1.24 14.82
C ARG A 36 20.04 2.50 13.96
N GLY A 37 19.61 3.58 14.59
CA GLY A 37 19.38 4.84 13.90
C GLY A 37 18.09 4.90 13.06
N VAL A 38 17.18 3.94 13.19
CA VAL A 38 15.86 3.98 12.53
C VAL A 38 14.75 4.15 13.56
N ARG A 39 13.85 5.06 13.29
CA ARG A 39 12.61 5.28 14.06
C ARG A 39 11.41 5.05 13.15
N CYS A 40 10.41 4.31 13.65
CA CYS A 40 9.19 4.06 12.91
C CYS A 40 7.96 4.64 13.62
N THR A 41 7.03 5.18 12.85
CA THR A 41 5.70 5.60 13.31
C THR A 41 4.65 4.99 12.39
N LEU A 42 3.68 4.29 12.95
CA LEU A 42 2.51 3.77 12.23
C LEU A 42 1.41 4.84 12.26
N ALA A 43 1.00 5.33 11.10
CA ALA A 43 -0.17 6.18 10.94
C ALA A 43 -1.39 5.30 10.68
N ALA A 44 -2.30 5.20 11.63
CA ALA A 44 -3.51 4.41 11.51
C ALA A 44 -4.76 5.30 11.66
N THR A 45 -5.88 4.89 11.08
CA THR A 45 -7.12 5.66 11.16
C THR A 45 -7.69 5.65 12.57
N ARG A 46 -8.35 6.73 12.96
CA ARG A 46 -8.96 6.86 14.30
C ARG A 46 -9.92 5.73 14.59
N PHE A 47 -10.72 5.34 13.58
CA PHE A 47 -11.64 4.21 13.74
C PHE A 47 -10.87 2.90 14.00
N ALA A 48 -9.86 2.57 13.20
CA ALA A 48 -9.06 1.37 13.41
C ALA A 48 -8.45 1.32 14.81
N LEU A 49 -7.91 2.45 15.30
CA LEU A 49 -7.34 2.59 16.64
C LEU A 49 -8.39 2.45 17.76
N SER A 50 -9.64 2.85 17.51
CA SER A 50 -10.74 2.68 18.47
C SER A 50 -11.17 1.22 18.61
N GLN A 51 -11.02 0.43 17.54
CA GLN A 51 -11.40 -0.99 17.54
C GLN A 51 -10.32 -1.88 18.15
N SER A 52 -9.06 -1.58 17.89
CA SER A 52 -7.93 -2.39 18.36
C SER A 52 -6.65 -1.56 18.37
N GLN A 53 -5.90 -1.66 19.44
CA GLN A 53 -4.56 -1.07 19.47
C GLN A 53 -3.59 -2.01 18.72
N PRO A 54 -2.85 -1.49 17.72
CA PRO A 54 -1.84 -2.28 17.04
C PRO A 54 -0.78 -2.79 18.03
N ALA A 55 -0.40 -4.05 17.92
CA ALA A 55 0.63 -4.65 18.77
C ALA A 55 2.03 -4.14 18.39
N THR A 56 2.29 -2.85 18.55
CA THR A 56 3.55 -2.18 18.16
C THR A 56 4.71 -2.53 19.09
N GLY A 57 4.44 -2.85 20.36
CA GLY A 57 5.46 -2.82 21.42
C GLY A 57 6.05 -1.40 21.54
N ASP A 58 7.25 -1.31 22.11
CA ASP A 58 7.97 -0.03 22.25
C ASP A 58 8.72 0.38 20.97
N ALA A 59 8.75 -0.51 19.96
CA ALA A 59 9.57 -0.33 18.77
C ALA A 59 8.97 0.65 17.75
N VAL A 60 7.63 0.70 17.63
CA VAL A 60 6.92 1.50 16.64
C VAL A 60 5.91 2.41 17.34
N ARG A 61 6.03 3.72 17.13
CA ARG A 61 5.06 4.69 17.65
C ARG A 61 3.78 4.63 16.82
N VAL A 62 2.66 5.05 17.41
CA VAL A 62 1.37 5.16 16.71
C VAL A 62 0.98 6.62 16.62
N ALA A 63 0.48 7.03 15.46
CA ALA A 63 -0.14 8.32 15.22
C ALA A 63 -1.50 8.13 14.55
N ALA A 64 -2.45 8.98 14.87
CA ALA A 64 -3.79 8.91 14.33
C ALA A 64 -3.94 9.82 13.11
N ILE A 65 -4.59 9.31 12.06
CA ILE A 65 -5.11 10.07 10.91
C ILE A 65 -6.62 9.84 10.80
N SER A 66 -7.30 10.57 9.91
CA SER A 66 -8.71 10.33 9.59
C SER A 66 -8.86 9.64 8.24
N ASP A 67 -9.84 8.75 8.12
CA ASP A 67 -10.35 8.21 6.85
C ASP A 67 -11.65 8.89 6.42
N GLY A 68 -12.08 9.93 7.15
CA GLY A 68 -13.37 10.57 6.94
C GLY A 68 -14.57 9.76 7.47
N CYS A 69 -14.29 8.66 8.19
CA CYS A 69 -15.27 7.75 8.77
C CYS A 69 -14.87 7.37 10.21
N ASP A 70 -14.48 8.36 11.00
CA ASP A 70 -13.83 8.19 12.31
C ASP A 70 -14.70 7.44 13.35
N ARG A 71 -16.01 7.38 13.18
CA ARG A 71 -16.95 6.77 14.14
C ARG A 71 -17.40 5.36 13.75
N GLY A 72 -17.62 5.11 12.46
CA GLY A 72 -18.17 3.86 11.96
C GLY A 72 -17.27 3.14 10.94
N GLY A 73 -16.12 3.72 10.60
CA GLY A 73 -15.22 3.15 9.61
C GLY A 73 -15.89 2.92 8.25
N PHE A 74 -15.51 1.85 7.59
CA PHE A 74 -16.08 1.49 6.30
C PHE A 74 -17.62 1.46 6.27
N GLY A 75 -18.25 0.97 7.36
CA GLY A 75 -19.72 0.90 7.47
C GLY A 75 -20.42 2.28 7.44
N GLU A 76 -19.71 3.35 7.83
CA GLU A 76 -20.26 4.73 7.82
C GLU A 76 -20.32 5.33 6.40
N ALA A 77 -19.56 4.80 5.47
CA ALA A 77 -19.38 5.43 4.16
C ALA A 77 -20.52 5.17 3.16
N GLY A 78 -21.31 4.11 3.37
CA GLY A 78 -22.41 3.73 2.46
C GLY A 78 -21.93 3.03 1.18
N GLY A 79 -20.71 2.50 1.15
CA GLY A 79 -20.16 1.69 0.05
C GLY A 79 -18.69 1.96 -0.24
N VAL A 80 -18.07 1.03 -0.98
CA VAL A 80 -16.62 1.01 -1.25
C VAL A 80 -16.15 2.31 -1.91
N GLY A 81 -16.73 2.71 -3.02
CA GLY A 81 -16.31 3.91 -3.74
C GLY A 81 -16.46 5.19 -2.94
N ALA A 82 -17.51 5.29 -2.09
CA ALA A 82 -17.67 6.42 -1.18
C ALA A 82 -16.59 6.43 -0.10
N TYR A 83 -16.27 5.26 0.45
CA TYR A 83 -15.20 5.12 1.44
C TYR A 83 -13.83 5.53 0.87
N LEU A 84 -13.46 5.03 -0.29
CA LEU A 84 -12.18 5.34 -0.91
C LEU A 84 -11.99 6.85 -1.17
N ARG A 85 -13.04 7.52 -1.64
CA ARG A 85 -13.01 8.99 -1.81
C ARG A 85 -12.85 9.73 -0.48
N ARG A 86 -13.52 9.30 0.58
CA ARG A 86 -13.37 9.90 1.92
C ARG A 86 -11.98 9.65 2.48
N LEU A 87 -11.47 8.42 2.33
CA LEU A 87 -10.13 8.05 2.76
C LEU A 87 -9.04 8.90 2.07
N GLU A 88 -9.15 9.13 0.75
CA GLU A 88 -8.23 10.02 0.05
C GLU A 88 -8.32 11.46 0.56
N ALA A 89 -9.51 12.01 0.67
CA ALA A 89 -9.72 13.40 1.08
C ALA A 89 -9.23 13.63 2.53
N ALA A 90 -9.83 12.94 3.49
CA ALA A 90 -9.50 13.12 4.91
C ALA A 90 -8.11 12.57 5.26
N GLY A 91 -7.67 11.49 4.60
CA GLY A 91 -6.33 10.96 4.73
C GLY A 91 -5.26 11.97 4.33
N SER A 92 -5.43 12.60 3.16
CA SER A 92 -4.50 13.64 2.68
C SER A 92 -4.49 14.86 3.61
N GLU A 93 -5.68 15.31 4.08
CA GLU A 93 -5.81 16.45 4.97
C GLU A 93 -5.21 16.21 6.36
N THR A 94 -5.19 14.99 6.85
CA THR A 94 -4.67 14.65 8.18
C THR A 94 -3.24 14.13 8.18
N LEU A 95 -2.78 13.53 7.09
CA LEU A 95 -1.40 13.09 6.92
C LEU A 95 -0.44 14.30 6.82
N ASP A 96 -0.81 15.35 6.10
CA ASP A 96 0.04 16.53 5.91
C ASP A 96 0.39 17.25 7.23
N PRO A 97 -0.58 17.58 8.12
CA PRO A 97 -0.27 18.10 9.44
C PRO A 97 0.54 17.15 10.32
N LEU A 98 0.35 15.83 10.20
CA LEU A 98 1.14 14.86 10.94
C LEU A 98 2.62 14.95 10.53
N LEU A 99 2.92 14.96 9.25
CA LEU A 99 4.29 15.09 8.73
C LEU A 99 4.92 16.43 9.18
N ARG A 100 4.17 17.51 9.12
CA ARG A 100 4.62 18.83 9.59
C ARG A 100 4.92 18.81 11.08
N SER A 101 4.03 18.30 11.90
CA SER A 101 4.20 18.22 13.36
C SER A 101 5.43 17.39 13.75
N GLU A 102 5.74 16.31 13.03
CA GLU A 102 6.96 15.53 13.30
C GLU A 102 8.21 16.32 12.93
N ALA A 103 8.19 17.12 11.86
CA ALA A 103 9.30 18.01 11.51
C ALA A 103 9.50 19.13 12.56
N GLU A 104 8.44 19.77 13.01
CA GLU A 104 8.46 20.81 14.07
C GLU A 104 9.02 20.29 15.40
N ARG A 105 8.84 18.98 15.66
CA ARG A 105 9.42 18.29 16.84
C ARG A 105 10.88 17.84 16.63
N GLY A 106 11.54 18.27 15.57
CA GLY A 106 12.91 17.88 15.23
C GLY A 106 13.05 16.42 14.73
N ARG A 107 11.98 15.80 14.30
CA ARG A 107 11.95 14.41 13.82
C ARG A 107 11.32 14.30 12.44
N PRO A 108 11.80 15.04 11.44
CA PRO A 108 11.19 15.03 10.12
C PRO A 108 11.13 13.59 9.56
N VAL A 109 9.99 13.24 8.98
CA VAL A 109 9.84 11.98 8.25
C VAL A 109 10.70 12.05 7.01
N ARG A 110 11.57 11.07 6.82
CA ARG A 110 12.45 10.97 5.65
C ARG A 110 11.90 10.04 4.59
N VAL A 111 11.16 9.02 5.02
CA VAL A 111 10.53 8.03 4.12
C VAL A 111 9.10 7.80 4.57
N LEU A 112 8.15 7.89 3.64
CA LEU A 112 6.80 7.39 3.79
C LEU A 112 6.71 6.02 3.10
N VAL A 113 6.53 4.96 3.87
CA VAL A 113 6.13 3.65 3.35
C VAL A 113 4.62 3.61 3.34
N TYR A 114 4.02 3.58 2.17
CA TYR A 114 2.57 3.63 1.99
C TYR A 114 2.04 2.37 1.31
N ASP A 115 0.88 1.94 1.72
CA ASP A 115 0.17 0.85 1.05
C ASP A 115 -0.16 1.21 -0.40
N ALA A 116 0.09 0.32 -1.34
CA ALA A 116 -0.18 0.55 -2.76
C ALA A 116 -1.66 0.93 -3.04
N PHE A 117 -2.59 0.58 -2.14
CA PHE A 117 -3.99 1.01 -2.18
C PHE A 117 -4.20 2.51 -1.86
N LEU A 118 -3.14 3.25 -1.59
CA LEU A 118 -3.17 4.68 -1.26
C LEU A 118 -2.35 5.52 -2.26
N PRO A 119 -2.68 5.50 -3.57
CA PRO A 119 -1.88 6.15 -4.62
C PRO A 119 -1.78 7.68 -4.45
N TRP A 120 -2.61 8.27 -3.60
CA TRP A 120 -2.56 9.69 -3.25
C TRP A 120 -1.43 10.04 -2.25
N ALA A 121 -0.94 9.07 -1.47
CA ALA A 121 0.00 9.32 -0.38
C ALA A 121 1.37 9.89 -0.82
N PRO A 122 1.99 9.46 -1.94
CA PRO A 122 3.24 10.02 -2.43
C PRO A 122 3.19 11.53 -2.64
N ARG A 123 2.07 12.05 -3.13
CA ARG A 123 1.89 13.50 -3.34
C ARG A 123 2.01 14.29 -2.04
N VAL A 124 1.50 13.73 -0.93
CA VAL A 124 1.60 14.35 0.39
C VAL A 124 3.05 14.29 0.91
N ALA A 125 3.70 13.13 0.79
CA ALA A 125 5.08 12.93 1.22
C ALA A 125 6.05 13.92 0.55
N ARG A 126 5.97 14.04 -0.78
CA ARG A 126 6.84 14.92 -1.57
C ARG A 126 6.70 16.39 -1.20
N ARG A 127 5.49 16.88 -0.92
CA ARG A 127 5.28 18.25 -0.44
C ARG A 127 6.04 18.55 0.86
N ARG A 128 6.38 17.51 1.62
CA ARG A 128 7.12 17.59 2.89
C ARG A 128 8.57 17.13 2.78
N GLY A 129 9.06 16.86 1.57
CA GLY A 129 10.45 16.45 1.31
C GLY A 129 10.77 15.04 1.79
N ALA A 130 9.75 14.18 1.94
CA ALA A 130 9.93 12.77 2.26
C ALA A 130 9.92 11.92 0.98
N ALA A 131 10.83 10.96 0.89
CA ALA A 131 10.79 9.92 -0.12
C ALA A 131 9.55 9.01 0.08
N ALA A 132 9.05 8.43 -0.99
CA ALA A 132 7.86 7.57 -0.98
C ALA A 132 8.20 6.15 -1.43
N ALA A 133 7.86 5.15 -0.61
CA ALA A 133 8.04 3.75 -0.91
C ALA A 133 6.68 3.05 -0.94
N ALA A 134 6.26 2.56 -2.10
CA ALA A 134 5.04 1.78 -2.25
C ALA A 134 5.22 0.40 -1.63
N PHE A 135 4.25 -0.07 -0.86
CA PHE A 135 4.27 -1.38 -0.21
C PHE A 135 3.09 -2.22 -0.68
N PHE A 136 3.38 -3.27 -1.44
CA PHE A 136 2.41 -4.24 -1.90
C PHE A 136 2.23 -5.35 -0.88
N THR A 137 1.01 -5.55 -0.41
CA THR A 137 0.69 -6.53 0.64
C THR A 137 0.24 -7.88 0.10
N GLN A 138 -0.18 -7.92 -1.16
CA GLN A 138 -0.66 -9.13 -1.83
C GLN A 138 0.50 -10.02 -2.32
N PRO A 139 0.23 -11.30 -2.66
CA PRO A 139 1.22 -12.14 -3.34
C PRO A 139 1.63 -11.55 -4.69
N CYS A 140 2.92 -11.64 -5.05
CA CYS A 140 3.44 -11.04 -6.29
C CYS A 140 2.66 -11.48 -7.56
N ALA A 141 2.26 -12.75 -7.65
CA ALA A 141 1.47 -13.23 -8.81
C ALA A 141 0.12 -12.52 -8.93
N VAL A 142 -0.51 -12.16 -7.81
CA VAL A 142 -1.75 -11.38 -7.79
C VAL A 142 -1.51 -9.96 -8.27
N ASP A 143 -0.44 -9.32 -7.77
CA ASP A 143 -0.06 -7.97 -8.19
C ASP A 143 0.29 -7.94 -9.68
N VAL A 144 0.99 -8.96 -10.20
CA VAL A 144 1.30 -9.10 -11.63
C VAL A 144 0.04 -9.22 -12.48
N ALA A 145 -0.97 -9.98 -12.04
CA ALA A 145 -2.24 -10.07 -12.76
C ALA A 145 -2.94 -8.70 -12.84
N TYR A 146 -2.96 -7.94 -11.74
CA TYR A 146 -3.51 -6.59 -11.75
C TYR A 146 -2.66 -5.60 -12.56
N ALA A 147 -1.33 -5.75 -12.57
CA ALA A 147 -0.45 -4.94 -13.43
C ALA A 147 -0.74 -5.19 -14.91
N HIS A 148 -1.01 -6.45 -15.32
CA HIS A 148 -1.46 -6.74 -16.68
C HIS A 148 -2.82 -6.12 -17.00
N ALA A 149 -3.74 -6.05 -16.01
CA ALA A 149 -5.01 -5.35 -16.20
C ALA A 149 -4.80 -3.83 -16.33
N PHE A 150 -3.94 -3.23 -15.52
CA PHE A 150 -3.56 -1.83 -15.62
C PHE A 150 -2.94 -1.49 -16.97
N ALA A 151 -2.06 -2.35 -17.49
CA ALA A 151 -1.46 -2.21 -18.83
C ALA A 151 -2.45 -2.53 -19.98
N GLY A 152 -3.71 -2.89 -19.69
CA GLY A 152 -4.73 -3.22 -20.67
C GLY A 152 -4.52 -4.56 -21.39
N ARG A 153 -3.64 -5.43 -20.89
CA ARG A 153 -3.40 -6.78 -21.41
C ARG A 153 -4.46 -7.78 -20.93
N ILE A 154 -5.00 -7.58 -19.72
CA ILE A 154 -6.19 -8.25 -19.21
C ILE A 154 -7.35 -7.24 -19.20
N ARG A 155 -8.45 -7.55 -19.87
CA ARG A 155 -9.62 -6.67 -20.00
C ARG A 155 -10.89 -7.38 -19.51
N PRO A 156 -11.28 -7.22 -18.24
CA PRO A 156 -12.54 -7.76 -17.76
C PRO A 156 -13.76 -7.08 -18.42
N PRO A 157 -14.89 -7.80 -18.62
CA PRO A 157 -15.10 -9.20 -18.33
C PRO A 157 -14.38 -10.11 -19.33
N LEU A 158 -13.83 -11.22 -18.82
CA LEU A 158 -13.14 -12.21 -19.66
C LEU A 158 -14.17 -13.18 -20.26
N ALA A 159 -14.01 -13.50 -21.56
CA ALA A 159 -14.80 -14.54 -22.17
C ALA A 159 -14.34 -15.93 -21.69
N ASP A 160 -15.25 -16.91 -21.68
CA ASP A 160 -14.96 -18.28 -21.24
C ASP A 160 -13.86 -18.97 -22.09
N ASP A 161 -13.63 -18.49 -23.31
CA ASP A 161 -12.59 -18.94 -24.26
C ASP A 161 -11.29 -18.13 -24.17
N GLY A 162 -11.15 -17.29 -23.14
CA GLY A 162 -10.00 -16.41 -22.92
C GLY A 162 -8.68 -17.10 -22.58
N GLU A 163 -8.61 -18.45 -22.63
CA GLU A 163 -7.38 -19.22 -22.38
C GLU A 163 -6.19 -18.77 -23.25
N VAL A 164 -6.45 -18.42 -24.51
CA VAL A 164 -5.41 -17.99 -25.44
C VAL A 164 -4.82 -16.63 -25.08
N ALA A 165 -5.63 -15.74 -24.53
CA ALA A 165 -5.20 -14.39 -24.15
C ALA A 165 -4.35 -14.37 -22.87
N LEU A 166 -4.48 -15.39 -22.01
CA LEU A 166 -3.74 -15.52 -20.75
C LEU A 166 -2.44 -16.34 -20.92
N ALA A 167 -2.28 -17.05 -22.01
CA ALA A 167 -1.18 -17.98 -22.24
C ALA A 167 0.22 -17.33 -22.32
N GLU A 168 0.29 -16.01 -22.54
CA GLU A 168 1.53 -15.27 -22.80
C GLU A 168 1.71 -14.05 -21.87
N LEU A 169 1.19 -14.09 -20.66
CA LEU A 169 1.37 -13.01 -19.70
C LEU A 169 2.68 -13.21 -18.93
N PRO A 170 3.71 -12.39 -19.16
CA PRO A 170 4.98 -12.50 -18.46
C PRO A 170 4.79 -12.48 -16.95
N GLY A 171 5.50 -13.36 -16.21
CA GLY A 171 5.45 -13.45 -14.75
C GLY A 171 4.23 -14.17 -14.19
N LEU A 172 3.31 -14.63 -15.01
CA LEU A 172 2.25 -15.54 -14.61
C LEU A 172 2.51 -16.96 -15.13
N PRO A 173 2.03 -17.99 -14.41
CA PRO A 173 2.12 -19.37 -14.89
C PRO A 173 1.41 -19.53 -16.25
N ALA A 174 1.97 -20.37 -17.12
CA ALA A 174 1.30 -20.73 -18.36
C ALA A 174 0.02 -21.56 -18.10
N GLY A 175 -0.98 -21.42 -18.97
CA GLY A 175 -2.20 -22.21 -18.90
C GLY A 175 -3.20 -21.75 -17.84
N LEU A 176 -3.09 -20.52 -17.34
CA LEU A 176 -4.11 -19.92 -16.48
C LEU A 176 -5.43 -19.76 -17.24
N ARG A 177 -6.51 -20.14 -16.59
CA ARG A 177 -7.88 -19.88 -17.05
C ARG A 177 -8.41 -18.60 -16.42
N PRO A 178 -9.44 -17.97 -16.97
CA PRO A 178 -10.10 -16.82 -16.34
C PRO A 178 -10.48 -17.04 -14.87
N ALA A 179 -10.91 -18.24 -14.51
CA ALA A 179 -11.28 -18.61 -13.14
C ALA A 179 -10.08 -18.72 -12.16
N ASP A 180 -8.87 -18.83 -12.67
CA ASP A 180 -7.64 -18.92 -11.86
C ASP A 180 -7.08 -17.52 -11.52
N LEU A 181 -7.63 -16.47 -12.14
CA LEU A 181 -7.27 -15.08 -11.84
C LEU A 181 -7.85 -14.62 -10.50
N PRO A 182 -7.31 -13.53 -9.92
CA PRO A 182 -7.90 -12.89 -8.75
C PRO A 182 -9.40 -12.60 -8.95
N SER A 183 -10.19 -12.80 -7.89
CA SER A 183 -11.66 -12.82 -7.95
C SER A 183 -12.28 -11.58 -8.61
N PHE A 184 -11.73 -10.39 -8.36
CA PHE A 184 -12.26 -9.16 -8.97
C PHE A 184 -11.93 -9.03 -10.47
N LEU A 185 -10.91 -9.71 -10.98
CA LEU A 185 -10.67 -9.83 -12.42
C LEU A 185 -11.57 -10.89 -13.05
N ALA A 186 -11.75 -12.02 -12.36
CA ALA A 186 -12.62 -13.11 -12.82
C ALA A 186 -14.10 -12.71 -12.77
N GLN A 187 -14.52 -11.93 -11.74
CA GLN A 187 -15.90 -11.51 -11.47
C GLN A 187 -15.97 -9.99 -11.26
N PRO A 188 -15.74 -9.18 -12.30
CA PRO A 188 -15.60 -7.72 -12.18
C PRO A 188 -16.87 -7.03 -11.68
N GLY A 189 -18.05 -7.66 -11.86
CA GLY A 189 -19.34 -7.13 -11.43
C GLY A 189 -19.60 -7.19 -9.93
N ASP A 190 -18.87 -8.02 -9.17
CA ASP A 190 -19.11 -8.21 -7.74
C ASP A 190 -18.79 -6.93 -6.93
N CYS A 191 -17.71 -6.26 -7.26
CA CYS A 191 -17.37 -4.97 -6.66
C CYS A 191 -16.50 -4.12 -7.60
N PRO A 192 -17.07 -3.37 -8.55
CA PRO A 192 -16.32 -2.55 -9.50
C PRO A 192 -15.36 -1.57 -8.82
N ALA A 193 -15.74 -0.98 -7.69
CA ALA A 193 -14.89 -0.01 -7.00
C ALA A 193 -13.63 -0.66 -6.38
N TYR A 194 -13.68 -1.94 -5.99
CA TYR A 194 -12.46 -2.66 -5.59
C TYR A 194 -11.63 -3.07 -6.80
N LEU A 195 -12.26 -3.45 -7.91
CA LEU A 195 -11.53 -3.71 -9.14
C LEU A 195 -10.77 -2.45 -9.57
N ASP A 196 -11.44 -1.29 -9.60
CA ASP A 196 -10.81 -0.01 -9.91
C ASP A 196 -9.62 0.29 -8.98
N LEU A 197 -9.78 0.07 -7.67
CA LEU A 197 -8.70 0.27 -6.71
C LEU A 197 -7.49 -0.63 -7.01
N LEU A 198 -7.75 -1.92 -7.23
CA LEU A 198 -6.71 -2.93 -7.45
C LEU A 198 -5.98 -2.74 -8.79
N VAL A 199 -6.68 -2.28 -9.80
CA VAL A 199 -6.07 -1.94 -11.09
C VAL A 199 -5.28 -0.63 -10.98
N ASN A 200 -5.86 0.40 -10.35
CA ASN A 200 -5.24 1.72 -10.28
C ASN A 200 -4.20 1.87 -9.14
N GLN A 201 -3.90 0.82 -8.38
CA GLN A 201 -2.80 0.85 -7.39
C GLN A 201 -1.42 1.09 -8.02
N PHE A 202 -1.30 0.90 -9.34
CA PHE A 202 -0.08 1.15 -10.11
C PHE A 202 0.00 2.58 -10.66
N ASP A 203 -1.06 3.37 -10.52
CA ASP A 203 -1.06 4.74 -11.01
C ASP A 203 -0.04 5.59 -10.27
N GLY A 204 0.85 6.26 -11.02
CA GLY A 204 1.95 7.05 -10.47
C GLY A 204 3.03 6.25 -9.73
N LEU A 205 3.08 4.91 -9.89
CA LEU A 205 4.10 4.06 -9.27
C LEU A 205 5.51 4.37 -9.80
N ASP A 206 5.62 4.79 -11.06
CA ASP A 206 6.86 5.30 -11.69
C ASP A 206 7.45 6.51 -10.95
N THR A 207 6.62 7.20 -10.18
CA THR A 207 7.04 8.32 -9.36
C THR A 207 7.45 7.91 -7.94
N ALA A 208 7.23 6.67 -7.50
CA ALA A 208 7.69 6.20 -6.19
C ALA A 208 9.21 6.03 -6.20
N ASP A 209 9.86 6.42 -5.10
CA ASP A 209 11.32 6.27 -4.97
C ASP A 209 11.73 4.79 -4.80
N HIS A 210 10.83 3.97 -4.23
CA HIS A 210 11.01 2.54 -4.02
C HIS A 210 9.69 1.79 -4.11
N VAL A 211 9.77 0.54 -4.57
CA VAL A 211 8.69 -0.44 -4.53
C VAL A 211 9.09 -1.59 -3.63
N LEU A 212 8.25 -1.93 -2.68
CA LEU A 212 8.43 -2.99 -1.70
C LEU A 212 7.30 -4.01 -1.86
N VAL A 213 7.64 -5.28 -1.88
CA VAL A 213 6.66 -6.36 -1.99
C VAL A 213 6.76 -7.26 -0.76
N ASN A 214 5.62 -7.62 -0.17
CA ASN A 214 5.55 -8.52 0.99
C ASN A 214 5.76 -9.98 0.57
N SER A 215 6.91 -10.26 -0.03
CA SER A 215 7.32 -11.58 -0.52
C SER A 215 8.84 -11.75 -0.41
N PHE A 216 9.35 -12.87 -0.85
CA PHE A 216 10.78 -13.15 -0.99
C PHE A 216 11.00 -14.11 -2.16
N HIS A 217 12.22 -14.10 -2.71
CA HIS A 217 12.54 -14.78 -3.97
C HIS A 217 12.17 -16.27 -3.96
N GLU A 218 12.48 -16.98 -2.88
CA GLU A 218 12.28 -18.44 -2.78
C GLU A 218 10.79 -18.82 -2.71
N LEU A 219 9.91 -17.88 -2.30
CA LEU A 219 8.47 -18.11 -2.27
C LEU A 219 7.84 -18.07 -3.66
N GLN A 220 8.30 -17.15 -4.52
CA GLN A 220 7.76 -16.92 -5.86
C GLN A 220 8.90 -16.63 -6.88
N PRO A 221 9.84 -17.55 -7.11
CA PRO A 221 11.06 -17.27 -7.88
C PRO A 221 10.78 -16.88 -9.33
N GLN A 222 9.69 -17.38 -9.94
CA GLN A 222 9.32 -17.07 -11.32
C GLN A 222 8.76 -15.65 -11.48
N VAL A 223 8.14 -15.11 -10.44
CA VAL A 223 7.52 -13.77 -10.44
C VAL A 223 8.55 -12.70 -10.08
N CYS A 224 9.47 -13.01 -9.14
CA CYS A 224 10.47 -12.05 -8.66
C CYS A 224 11.57 -11.70 -9.70
N GLN A 225 11.57 -12.32 -10.88
CA GLN A 225 12.53 -12.02 -11.96
C GLN A 225 12.03 -10.92 -12.91
N MET A 226 10.93 -10.25 -12.58
CA MET A 226 10.26 -9.31 -13.46
C MET A 226 10.63 -7.85 -13.19
N ASP A 227 11.88 -7.48 -13.48
CA ASP A 227 12.32 -6.07 -13.49
C ASP A 227 11.68 -5.24 -14.63
N SER A 228 10.93 -5.88 -15.55
CA SER A 228 10.50 -5.26 -16.82
C SER A 228 9.00 -5.07 -17.02
N LEU A 229 8.15 -5.22 -15.99
CA LEU A 229 6.69 -5.00 -16.16
C LEU A 229 6.26 -3.54 -15.98
N ILE A 230 7.14 -2.66 -15.53
CA ILE A 230 6.83 -1.25 -15.21
C ILE A 230 7.48 -0.28 -16.21
N GLU A 231 8.13 -0.78 -17.26
CA GLU A 231 8.59 0.04 -18.39
C GLU A 231 7.50 0.30 -19.43
#